data_fa0516ffeac45f491c94653690d7d94e
#
_entry.id   fa0516ffeac45f491c94653690d7d94e
#
_cell.length_a   1.000
_cell.length_b   1.000
_cell.length_c   1.000
_cell.angle_alpha   90.00
_cell.angle_beta   90.00
_cell.angle_gamma   90.00
#
_symmetry.space_group_name_H-M   'P 1'
#
loop_
_entity.id
_entity.type
_entity.pdbx_description
1 polymer ?
#
loop_
_entity_poly.entity_id
_entity_poly.type
_entity_poly.pdbx_seq_one_letter_code
_entity_poly.pdbx_strand_id
1 'polypeptide(L)'
;SRMFFSLYNGNDVLKGGGTDFSTEEEQVPYTDGTHSSLRWGNLMGTLGWTYVFNNRLFGRVSGVFSRYRSNVRSSKEYNYGVEGEDNYLSSSSETSSSTSILDMGVRSSFDYTPSTSHVIRFGGDFLMHRFRPEYNEVKAAGSGMLEFSNIGKIYTNDLLWAREAAVFGEDDWNVLPSLRLNVGLRFSLFNVERKAYTLLEPRASLRWLLRDDLSFKASYARMG
;
A
#
# COMPACT_ATOMS: atom_id res chain seq x y z
N SER A 1 30.11 6.92 -8.81
CA SER A 1 28.69 6.51 -8.87
C SER A 1 28.49 5.21 -8.12
N ARG A 2 27.32 5.03 -7.53
CA ARG A 2 26.92 3.82 -6.83
C ARG A 2 25.48 3.48 -7.22
N MET A 3 25.23 2.21 -7.57
CA MET A 3 23.91 1.69 -7.79
C MET A 3 23.57 0.68 -6.70
N PHE A 4 22.30 0.59 -6.32
CA PHE A 4 21.80 -0.45 -5.45
C PHE A 4 20.46 -0.96 -5.97
N PHE A 5 20.20 -2.22 -5.71
CA PHE A 5 18.93 -2.87 -5.98
C PHE A 5 18.47 -3.59 -4.72
N SER A 6 17.19 -3.49 -4.44
CA SER A 6 16.55 -4.22 -3.36
C SER A 6 15.25 -4.83 -3.89
N LEU A 7 15.03 -6.10 -3.55
CA LEU A 7 13.79 -6.82 -3.86
C LEU A 7 13.31 -7.52 -2.60
N TYR A 8 12.04 -7.36 -2.29
CA TYR A 8 11.37 -8.07 -1.21
C TYR A 8 10.13 -8.76 -1.77
N ASN A 9 9.92 -10.02 -1.38
CA ASN A 9 8.70 -10.76 -1.64
C ASN A 9 8.29 -11.52 -0.36
N GLY A 10 7.07 -11.29 0.07
CA GLY A 10 6.47 -11.96 1.22
C GLY A 10 5.06 -12.41 0.91
N ASN A 11 4.70 -13.63 1.29
CA ASN A 11 3.35 -14.16 1.18
C ASN A 11 3.00 -14.89 2.46
N ASP A 12 1.80 -14.63 2.95
CA ASP A 12 1.25 -15.22 4.15
C ASP A 12 -0.09 -15.86 3.86
N VAL A 13 -0.42 -16.90 4.61
CA VAL A 13 -1.68 -17.63 4.50
C VAL A 13 -2.20 -17.93 5.90
N LEU A 14 -3.41 -17.46 6.18
CA LEU A 14 -4.18 -17.84 7.35
C LEU A 14 -5.34 -18.74 6.89
N LYS A 15 -5.51 -19.90 7.52
CA LYS A 15 -6.61 -20.82 7.26
C LYS A 15 -7.34 -21.12 8.55
N GLY A 16 -8.65 -21.18 8.47
CA GLY A 16 -9.52 -21.59 9.55
C GLY A 16 -10.72 -22.34 8.99
N GLY A 17 -11.34 -23.16 9.82
CA GLY A 17 -12.54 -23.87 9.45
C GLY A 17 -12.88 -24.90 10.51
N GLY A 18 -14.08 -25.41 10.43
CA GLY A 18 -14.61 -26.48 11.25
C GLY A 18 -15.59 -27.30 10.43
N THR A 19 -15.81 -28.55 10.86
CA THR A 19 -16.83 -29.41 10.29
C THR A 19 -17.61 -30.00 11.48
N ASP A 20 -18.88 -29.69 11.50
CA ASP A 20 -19.82 -30.29 12.42
C ASP A 20 -20.54 -31.47 11.74
N PHE A 21 -20.68 -32.54 12.43
CA PHE A 21 -21.44 -33.71 11.94
C PHE A 21 -22.26 -34.32 13.09
N SER A 22 -23.43 -34.81 12.77
CA SER A 22 -24.27 -35.54 13.68
C SER A 22 -24.55 -36.92 13.12
N THR A 23 -24.38 -37.94 13.98
CA THR A 23 -24.67 -39.35 13.70
C THR A 23 -25.43 -39.93 14.88
N GLU A 24 -26.50 -39.30 15.35
CA GLU A 24 -27.35 -39.90 16.37
C GLU A 24 -28.21 -41.03 15.75
N GLU A 25 -28.37 -42.13 16.44
CA GLU A 25 -28.98 -43.37 15.94
C GLU A 25 -30.43 -43.26 15.42
N GLU A 26 -31.10 -42.13 15.66
CA GLU A 26 -32.47 -41.83 15.17
C GLU A 26 -32.58 -40.59 14.26
N GLN A 27 -31.47 -39.93 13.95
CA GLN A 27 -31.48 -38.74 13.11
C GLN A 27 -30.77 -38.97 11.79
N VAL A 28 -31.30 -38.33 10.73
CA VAL A 28 -30.67 -38.37 9.42
C VAL A 28 -29.29 -37.69 9.52
N PRO A 29 -28.21 -38.36 9.05
CA PRO A 29 -26.88 -37.82 9.15
C PRO A 29 -26.76 -36.49 8.42
N TYR A 30 -26.07 -35.53 9.01
CA TYR A 30 -25.73 -34.28 8.35
C TYR A 30 -24.26 -33.89 8.54
N THR A 31 -23.74 -33.14 7.61
CA THR A 31 -22.41 -32.54 7.68
C THR A 31 -22.53 -31.07 7.34
N ASP A 32 -22.04 -30.19 8.21
CA ASP A 32 -21.90 -28.77 7.98
C ASP A 32 -20.42 -28.38 8.09
N GLY A 33 -19.84 -28.02 6.96
CA GLY A 33 -18.43 -27.68 6.85
C GLY A 33 -18.24 -26.22 6.47
N THR A 34 -17.42 -25.51 7.22
CA THR A 34 -17.00 -24.16 6.87
C THR A 34 -15.48 -24.09 6.80
N HIS A 35 -14.96 -23.59 5.67
CA HIS A 35 -13.54 -23.37 5.45
C HIS A 35 -13.29 -21.94 5.02
N SER A 36 -12.34 -21.29 5.66
CA SER A 36 -11.95 -19.93 5.33
C SER A 36 -10.44 -19.83 5.14
N SER A 37 -10.02 -19.05 4.16
CA SER A 37 -8.62 -18.75 3.96
C SER A 37 -8.42 -17.29 3.59
N LEU A 38 -7.45 -16.65 4.22
CA LEU A 38 -6.94 -15.34 3.89
C LEU A 38 -5.51 -15.49 3.39
N ARG A 39 -5.25 -15.03 2.18
CA ARG A 39 -3.90 -14.98 1.60
C ARG A 39 -3.57 -13.54 1.29
N TRP A 40 -2.40 -13.09 1.72
CA TRP A 40 -1.90 -11.77 1.34
C TRP A 40 -0.42 -11.82 1.02
N GLY A 41 0.01 -10.89 0.20
CA GLY A 41 1.41 -10.86 -0.19
C GLY A 41 1.82 -9.49 -0.70
N ASN A 42 3.10 -9.23 -0.53
CA ASN A 42 3.79 -8.02 -0.96
C ASN A 42 4.95 -8.39 -1.87
N LEU A 43 5.06 -7.67 -2.98
CA LEU A 43 6.26 -7.64 -3.82
C LEU A 43 6.71 -6.19 -3.91
N MET A 44 7.93 -5.90 -3.44
CA MET A 44 8.50 -4.56 -3.43
C MET A 44 9.86 -4.58 -4.09
N GLY A 45 10.13 -3.59 -4.93
CA GLY A 45 11.41 -3.41 -5.59
C GLY A 45 11.87 -1.96 -5.52
N THR A 46 13.16 -1.77 -5.36
CA THR A 46 13.79 -0.44 -5.41
C THR A 46 15.08 -0.54 -6.22
N LEU A 47 15.22 0.35 -7.19
CA LEU A 47 16.46 0.58 -7.91
C LEU A 47 16.93 2.00 -7.60
N GLY A 48 18.11 2.15 -7.05
CA GLY A 48 18.68 3.44 -6.67
C GLY A 48 20.01 3.69 -7.35
N TRP A 49 20.20 4.94 -7.75
CA TRP A 49 21.45 5.42 -8.30
C TRP A 49 21.87 6.69 -7.55
N THR A 50 23.11 6.68 -7.13
CA THR A 50 23.74 7.77 -6.41
C THR A 50 24.97 8.21 -7.21
N TYR A 51 25.08 9.52 -7.47
CA TYR A 51 26.14 10.07 -8.27
C TYR A 51 26.72 11.34 -7.66
N VAL A 52 28.03 11.43 -7.64
CA VAL A 52 28.79 12.63 -7.30
C VAL A 52 29.17 13.31 -8.61
N PHE A 53 28.50 14.40 -8.93
CA PHE A 53 28.75 15.16 -10.15
C PHE A 53 30.08 15.92 -10.08
N ASN A 54 30.29 16.55 -8.94
CA ASN A 54 31.52 17.24 -8.58
C ASN A 54 31.61 17.40 -7.06
N ASN A 55 32.60 18.13 -6.55
CA ASN A 55 32.82 18.35 -5.12
C ASN A 55 31.70 19.15 -4.41
N ARG A 56 30.75 19.71 -5.17
CA ARG A 56 29.67 20.56 -4.66
C ARG A 56 28.28 20.02 -4.95
N LEU A 57 28.14 19.05 -5.86
CA LEU A 57 26.86 18.51 -6.28
C LEU A 57 26.85 16.99 -6.19
N PHE A 58 25.94 16.52 -5.38
CA PHE A 58 25.62 15.12 -5.17
C PHE A 58 24.16 14.88 -5.53
N GLY A 59 23.87 13.75 -6.18
CA GLY A 59 22.50 13.40 -6.56
C GLY A 59 22.17 11.96 -6.26
N ARG A 60 20.90 11.74 -5.93
CA ARG A 60 20.29 10.43 -5.77
C ARG A 60 18.99 10.38 -6.55
N VAL A 61 18.83 9.32 -7.34
CA VAL A 61 17.58 9.01 -8.04
C VAL A 61 17.22 7.57 -7.70
N SER A 62 15.95 7.30 -7.44
CA SER A 62 15.46 5.94 -7.16
C SER A 62 14.11 5.71 -7.81
N GLY A 63 13.97 4.54 -8.46
CA GLY A 63 12.70 3.97 -8.88
C GLY A 63 12.18 3.02 -7.81
N VAL A 64 10.89 3.09 -7.53
CA VAL A 64 10.20 2.25 -6.56
C VAL A 64 9.03 1.54 -7.21
N PHE A 65 8.83 0.31 -6.81
CA PHE A 65 7.71 -0.53 -7.23
C PHE A 65 7.19 -1.27 -6.00
N SER A 66 5.88 -1.29 -5.80
CA SER A 66 5.25 -2.06 -4.75
C SER A 66 3.94 -2.64 -5.26
N ARG A 67 3.69 -3.92 -4.98
CA ARG A 67 2.42 -4.57 -5.26
C ARG A 67 1.96 -5.35 -4.06
N TYR A 68 0.82 -4.96 -3.52
CA TYR A 68 0.09 -5.69 -2.50
C TYR A 68 -1.09 -6.44 -3.13
N ARG A 69 -1.34 -7.66 -2.68
CA ARG A 69 -2.53 -8.44 -3.00
C ARG A 69 -3.08 -9.09 -1.75
N SER A 70 -4.40 -9.10 -1.62
CA SER A 70 -5.13 -9.83 -0.61
C SER A 70 -6.23 -10.63 -1.28
N ASN A 71 -6.40 -11.88 -0.86
CA ASN A 71 -7.49 -12.74 -1.32
C ASN A 71 -8.10 -13.45 -0.10
N VAL A 72 -9.38 -13.26 0.07
CA VAL A 72 -10.20 -13.96 1.09
C VAL A 72 -11.08 -14.96 0.35
N ARG A 73 -11.08 -16.20 0.80
CA ARG A 73 -11.99 -17.25 0.30
C ARG A 73 -12.69 -17.89 1.47
N SER A 74 -14.00 -18.05 1.37
CA SER A 74 -14.83 -18.77 2.32
C SER A 74 -15.69 -19.76 1.55
N SER A 75 -15.67 -21.02 1.97
CA SER A 75 -16.55 -22.05 1.44
C SER A 75 -17.40 -22.65 2.56
N LYS A 76 -18.64 -22.93 2.24
CA LYS A 76 -19.57 -23.66 3.09
C LYS A 76 -20.08 -24.86 2.30
N GLU A 77 -20.11 -26.01 2.96
CA GLU A 77 -20.65 -27.25 2.42
C GLU A 77 -21.63 -27.83 3.43
N TYR A 78 -22.81 -28.14 2.97
CA TYR A 78 -23.85 -28.74 3.78
C TYR A 78 -24.37 -29.98 3.06
N ASN A 79 -24.34 -31.11 3.74
CA ASN A 79 -24.90 -32.37 3.27
C ASN A 79 -25.88 -32.91 4.31
N TYR A 80 -27.01 -33.41 3.86
CA TYR A 80 -28.06 -34.01 4.69
C TYR A 80 -28.56 -35.28 4.02
N GLY A 81 -28.67 -36.36 4.77
CA GLY A 81 -29.05 -37.67 4.26
C GLY A 81 -27.86 -38.55 3.88
N VAL A 82 -28.15 -39.72 3.37
CA VAL A 82 -27.16 -40.67 2.88
C VAL A 82 -27.02 -40.53 1.37
N GLU A 83 -25.80 -40.37 0.87
CA GLU A 83 -25.53 -40.24 -0.55
C GLU A 83 -26.04 -41.46 -1.32
N GLY A 84 -26.87 -41.20 -2.34
CA GLY A 84 -27.52 -42.23 -3.15
C GLY A 84 -28.95 -42.58 -2.72
N GLU A 85 -29.49 -42.01 -1.64
CA GLU A 85 -30.88 -42.10 -1.25
C GLU A 85 -31.72 -40.92 -1.83
N ASP A 86 -33.05 -41.13 -2.00
CA ASP A 86 -33.96 -40.15 -2.56
C ASP A 86 -34.07 -38.85 -1.75
N ASN A 87 -33.72 -38.87 -0.47
CA ASN A 87 -33.79 -37.76 0.46
C ASN A 87 -32.42 -37.05 0.67
N TYR A 88 -31.39 -37.42 -0.09
CA TYR A 88 -30.09 -36.77 -0.01
C TYR A 88 -30.11 -35.35 -0.56
N LEU A 89 -29.62 -34.41 0.24
CA LEU A 89 -29.45 -33.00 -0.10
C LEU A 89 -28.01 -32.60 0.05
N SER A 90 -27.45 -31.96 -0.97
CA SER A 90 -26.12 -31.35 -0.91
C SER A 90 -26.19 -29.90 -1.34
N SER A 91 -25.53 -29.03 -0.60
CA SER A 91 -25.42 -27.62 -0.94
C SER A 91 -23.98 -27.14 -0.70
N SER A 92 -23.44 -26.44 -1.66
CA SER A 92 -22.13 -25.82 -1.53
C SER A 92 -22.19 -24.34 -1.92
N SER A 93 -21.45 -23.52 -1.19
CA SER A 93 -21.30 -22.09 -1.49
C SER A 93 -19.85 -21.69 -1.31
N GLU A 94 -19.28 -21.04 -2.30
CA GLU A 94 -17.94 -20.47 -2.24
C GLU A 94 -18.03 -18.96 -2.51
N THR A 95 -17.46 -18.17 -1.62
CA THR A 95 -17.31 -16.72 -1.78
C THR A 95 -15.82 -16.39 -1.79
N SER A 96 -15.40 -15.65 -2.80
CA SER A 96 -14.04 -15.13 -2.87
C SER A 96 -14.03 -13.63 -3.08
N SER A 97 -13.15 -12.95 -2.35
CA SER A 97 -12.92 -11.51 -2.44
C SER A 97 -11.44 -11.23 -2.63
N SER A 98 -11.09 -10.34 -3.55
CA SER A 98 -9.71 -9.98 -3.78
C SER A 98 -9.51 -8.48 -3.94
N THR A 99 -8.46 -7.97 -3.32
CA THR A 99 -8.03 -6.57 -3.36
C THR A 99 -6.58 -6.48 -3.83
N SER A 100 -6.24 -5.46 -4.60
CA SER A 100 -4.86 -5.23 -4.99
C SER A 100 -4.51 -3.75 -5.07
N ILE A 101 -3.28 -3.43 -4.64
CA ILE A 101 -2.67 -2.10 -4.76
C ILE A 101 -1.38 -2.27 -5.54
N LEU A 102 -1.14 -1.39 -6.49
CA LEU A 102 0.10 -1.30 -7.25
C LEU A 102 0.58 0.14 -7.21
N ASP A 103 1.80 0.33 -6.69
CA ASP A 103 2.46 1.61 -6.63
C ASP A 103 3.74 1.58 -7.46
N MET A 104 3.96 2.61 -8.26
CA MET A 104 5.18 2.81 -9.03
C MET A 104 5.57 4.27 -9.00
N GLY A 105 6.86 4.53 -8.86
CA GLY A 105 7.29 5.91 -8.84
C GLY A 105 8.79 6.11 -8.96
N VAL A 106 9.14 7.39 -9.04
CA VAL A 106 10.52 7.86 -9.09
C VAL A 106 10.68 8.97 -8.08
N ARG A 107 11.81 8.95 -7.36
CA ARG A 107 12.23 10.01 -6.43
C ARG A 107 13.61 10.49 -6.81
N SER A 108 13.80 11.79 -6.75
CA SER A 108 15.09 12.42 -6.95
C SER A 108 15.40 13.41 -5.84
N SER A 109 16.66 13.49 -5.44
CA SER A 109 17.16 14.46 -4.46
C SER A 109 18.58 14.83 -4.83
N PHE A 110 18.86 16.12 -4.80
CA PHE A 110 20.17 16.69 -5.09
C PHE A 110 20.60 17.56 -3.92
N ASP A 111 21.83 17.36 -3.47
CA ASP A 111 22.48 18.20 -2.48
C ASP A 111 23.53 19.04 -3.19
N TYR A 112 23.40 20.36 -3.11
CA TYR A 112 24.29 21.32 -3.73
C TYR A 112 24.89 22.23 -2.66
N THR A 113 26.20 22.25 -2.56
CA THR A 113 26.97 23.06 -1.60
C THR A 113 27.77 24.12 -2.35
N PRO A 114 27.15 25.27 -2.71
CA PRO A 114 27.84 26.34 -3.44
C PRO A 114 28.96 26.99 -2.64
N SER A 115 28.79 27.06 -1.33
CA SER A 115 29.75 27.66 -0.40
C SER A 115 29.73 26.90 0.95
N THR A 116 30.60 27.30 1.87
CA THR A 116 30.63 26.77 3.25
C THR A 116 29.42 27.22 4.08
N SER A 117 28.70 28.25 3.62
CA SER A 117 27.55 28.82 4.32
C SER A 117 26.20 28.26 3.84
N HIS A 118 26.14 27.61 2.69
CA HIS A 118 24.89 27.14 2.09
C HIS A 118 24.94 25.67 1.73
N VAL A 119 23.92 24.91 2.14
CA VAL A 119 23.65 23.56 1.69
C VAL A 119 22.23 23.53 1.15
N ILE A 120 22.12 23.57 -0.17
CA ILE A 120 20.84 23.60 -0.89
C ILE A 120 20.47 22.17 -1.23
N ARG A 121 19.28 21.72 -0.79
CA ARG A 121 18.70 20.45 -1.18
C ARG A 121 17.47 20.70 -2.02
N PHE A 122 17.37 20.06 -3.18
CA PHE A 122 16.20 20.14 -4.06
C PHE A 122 15.92 18.80 -4.72
N GLY A 123 14.70 18.64 -5.18
CA GLY A 123 14.32 17.40 -5.83
C GLY A 123 12.84 17.33 -6.12
N GLY A 124 12.40 16.11 -6.42
CA GLY A 124 11.00 15.84 -6.66
C GLY A 124 10.71 14.35 -6.63
N ASP A 125 9.45 14.04 -6.52
CA ASP A 125 8.91 12.69 -6.56
C ASP A 125 7.66 12.64 -7.43
N PHE A 126 7.48 11.52 -8.07
CA PHE A 126 6.28 11.16 -8.80
C PHE A 126 5.90 9.75 -8.43
N LEU A 127 4.64 9.54 -8.01
CA LEU A 127 4.07 8.24 -7.68
C LEU A 127 2.75 8.05 -8.42
N MET A 128 2.56 6.85 -8.92
CA MET A 128 1.33 6.41 -9.54
C MET A 128 0.79 5.23 -8.73
N HIS A 129 -0.45 5.35 -8.33
CA HIS A 129 -1.18 4.35 -7.57
C HIS A 129 -2.29 3.76 -8.43
N ARG A 130 -2.40 2.44 -8.43
CA ARG A 130 -3.52 1.72 -9.01
C ARG A 130 -4.14 0.88 -7.91
N PHE A 131 -5.34 1.23 -7.55
CA PHE A 131 -6.11 0.53 -6.54
C PHE A 131 -7.28 -0.20 -7.18
N ARG A 132 -7.37 -1.50 -6.90
CA ARG A 132 -8.55 -2.32 -7.20
C ARG A 132 -9.18 -2.63 -5.84
N PRO A 133 -10.32 -2.00 -5.51
CA PRO A 133 -10.88 -2.07 -4.16
C PRO A 133 -11.30 -3.49 -3.81
N GLU A 134 -12.22 -4.07 -4.52
CA GLU A 134 -12.71 -5.39 -4.20
C GLU A 134 -13.32 -6.05 -5.43
N TYR A 135 -13.05 -7.35 -5.57
CA TYR A 135 -13.69 -8.21 -6.55
C TYR A 135 -14.30 -9.40 -5.82
N ASN A 136 -15.61 -9.53 -5.86
CA ASN A 136 -16.34 -10.60 -5.22
C ASN A 136 -16.87 -11.58 -6.26
N GLU A 137 -16.64 -12.87 -6.05
CA GLU A 137 -17.21 -13.97 -6.80
C GLU A 137 -17.95 -14.89 -5.81
N VAL A 138 -19.18 -15.17 -6.10
CA VAL A 138 -20.01 -16.10 -5.33
C VAL A 138 -20.41 -17.23 -6.25
N LYS A 139 -20.11 -18.46 -5.86
CA LYS A 139 -20.56 -19.68 -6.50
C LYS A 139 -21.43 -20.44 -5.53
N ALA A 140 -22.58 -20.90 -5.95
CA ALA A 140 -23.46 -21.75 -5.17
C ALA A 140 -23.97 -22.87 -6.06
N ALA A 141 -24.00 -24.07 -5.52
CA ALA A 141 -24.56 -25.24 -6.19
C ALA A 141 -25.32 -26.08 -5.18
N GLY A 142 -26.39 -26.73 -5.60
CA GLY A 142 -27.15 -27.66 -4.82
C GLY A 142 -27.55 -28.86 -5.67
N SER A 143 -27.71 -30.03 -5.05
CA SER A 143 -28.17 -31.26 -5.66
C SER A 143 -29.25 -31.91 -4.80
N GLY A 144 -30.01 -32.82 -5.38
CA GLY A 144 -31.17 -33.45 -4.74
C GLY A 144 -32.48 -32.69 -5.05
N MET A 145 -33.37 -32.54 -4.08
CA MET A 145 -34.63 -31.79 -4.26
C MET A 145 -34.44 -30.31 -4.64
N LEU A 146 -33.25 -29.76 -4.48
CA LEU A 146 -32.90 -28.37 -4.77
C LEU A 146 -31.76 -28.30 -5.79
N GLU A 147 -31.98 -28.86 -6.98
CA GLU A 147 -30.99 -28.80 -8.04
C GLU A 147 -30.88 -27.36 -8.56
N PHE A 148 -29.84 -26.68 -8.20
CA PHE A 148 -29.55 -25.34 -8.71
C PHE A 148 -28.03 -25.14 -8.86
N SER A 149 -27.65 -24.37 -9.84
CA SER A 149 -26.29 -23.85 -9.97
C SER A 149 -26.38 -22.36 -10.26
N ASN A 150 -25.81 -21.56 -9.40
CA ASN A 150 -25.80 -20.12 -9.55
C ASN A 150 -24.38 -19.56 -9.36
N ILE A 151 -23.93 -18.81 -10.35
CA ILE A 151 -22.63 -18.11 -10.29
C ILE A 151 -22.94 -16.62 -10.35
N GLY A 152 -22.88 -15.97 -9.21
CA GLY A 152 -22.97 -14.52 -9.10
C GLY A 152 -21.59 -13.90 -9.10
N LYS A 153 -21.34 -12.95 -10.00
CA LYS A 153 -20.11 -12.12 -9.99
C LYS A 153 -20.52 -10.70 -9.69
N ILE A 154 -20.15 -10.22 -8.53
CA ILE A 154 -20.34 -8.82 -8.16
C ILE A 154 -19.01 -8.11 -8.40
N TYR A 155 -18.96 -7.35 -9.46
CA TYR A 155 -17.82 -6.49 -9.76
C TYR A 155 -18.05 -5.12 -9.12
N THR A 156 -17.37 -4.78 -8.05
CA THR A 156 -17.09 -3.38 -7.75
C THR A 156 -15.90 -3.00 -8.62
N ASN A 157 -16.19 -2.50 -9.82
CA ASN A 157 -15.18 -2.50 -10.89
C ASN A 157 -14.52 -1.15 -11.11
N ASP A 158 -14.45 -0.31 -10.13
CA ASP A 158 -13.78 0.97 -10.32
C ASP A 158 -12.31 0.86 -9.98
N LEU A 159 -11.53 0.59 -11.03
CA LEU A 159 -10.08 0.67 -10.98
C LEU A 159 -9.71 2.12 -10.72
N LEU A 160 -9.33 2.41 -9.50
CA LEU A 160 -8.96 3.77 -9.10
C LEU A 160 -7.50 4.03 -9.45
N TRP A 161 -7.26 5.14 -10.12
CA TRP A 161 -5.93 5.65 -10.39
C TRP A 161 -5.72 6.95 -9.64
N ALA A 162 -4.64 7.02 -8.89
CA ALA A 162 -4.18 8.24 -8.29
C ALA A 162 -2.73 8.53 -8.72
N ARG A 163 -2.38 9.80 -8.80
CA ARG A 163 -1.04 10.27 -9.13
C ARG A 163 -0.64 11.35 -8.15
N GLU A 164 0.56 11.19 -7.63
CA GLU A 164 1.19 12.18 -6.77
C GLU A 164 2.43 12.71 -7.46
N ALA A 165 2.61 14.01 -7.44
CA ALA A 165 3.82 14.65 -7.88
C ALA A 165 4.20 15.75 -6.88
N ALA A 166 5.48 15.87 -6.58
CA ALA A 166 5.94 16.97 -5.76
C ALA A 166 7.31 17.43 -6.19
N VAL A 167 7.57 18.70 -5.98
CA VAL A 167 8.89 19.32 -6.11
C VAL A 167 9.21 20.08 -4.83
N PHE A 168 10.46 20.07 -4.43
CA PHE A 168 10.87 20.76 -3.23
C PHE A 168 12.24 21.39 -3.38
N GLY A 169 12.48 22.44 -2.60
CA GLY A 169 13.77 23.06 -2.41
C GLY A 169 13.91 23.56 -0.98
N GLU A 170 15.08 23.40 -0.41
CA GLU A 170 15.43 23.92 0.92
C GLU A 170 16.87 24.40 0.94
N ASP A 171 17.15 25.40 1.73
CA ASP A 171 18.50 25.88 2.00
C ASP A 171 18.79 25.84 3.50
N ASP A 172 19.85 25.21 3.83
CA ASP A 172 20.43 25.20 5.17
C ASP A 172 21.57 26.22 5.19
N TRP A 173 21.27 27.38 5.72
CA TRP A 173 22.10 28.56 5.64
C TRP A 173 22.74 28.90 6.99
N ASN A 174 24.05 28.86 7.04
CA ASN A 174 24.85 29.40 8.14
C ASN A 174 25.01 30.91 7.93
N VAL A 175 24.06 31.70 8.46
CA VAL A 175 24.02 33.17 8.32
C VAL A 175 25.21 33.80 9.05
N LEU A 176 25.47 33.30 10.24
CA LEU A 176 26.60 33.67 11.11
C LEU A 176 27.11 32.39 11.80
N PRO A 177 28.32 32.40 12.36
CA PRO A 177 28.79 31.26 13.16
C PRO A 177 27.85 30.85 14.31
N SER A 178 27.12 31.84 14.85
CA SER A 178 26.14 31.63 15.92
C SER A 178 24.68 31.47 15.43
N LEU A 179 24.40 31.67 14.10
CA LEU A 179 23.04 31.72 13.57
C LEU A 179 22.91 30.84 12.34
N ARG A 180 22.08 29.80 12.45
CA ARG A 180 21.72 28.89 11.37
C ARG A 180 20.24 28.99 11.08
N LEU A 181 19.90 29.11 9.81
CA LEU A 181 18.54 29.18 9.29
C LEU A 181 18.35 28.04 8.28
N ASN A 182 17.27 27.30 8.39
CA ASN A 182 16.83 26.38 7.35
C ASN A 182 15.48 26.88 6.81
N VAL A 183 15.38 27.06 5.51
CA VAL A 183 14.15 27.50 4.83
C VAL A 183 13.87 26.57 3.66
N GLY A 184 12.66 26.09 3.57
CA GLY A 184 12.25 25.17 2.51
C GLY A 184 10.81 25.40 2.05
N LEU A 185 10.57 24.97 0.85
CA LEU A 185 9.26 24.98 0.21
C LEU A 185 9.06 23.68 -0.54
N ARG A 186 7.90 23.06 -0.35
CA ARG A 186 7.44 21.92 -1.14
C ARG A 186 6.11 22.28 -1.79
N PHE A 187 5.97 21.97 -3.05
CA PHE A 187 4.72 22.02 -3.79
C PHE A 187 4.32 20.60 -4.15
N SER A 188 3.12 20.19 -3.74
CA SER A 188 2.57 18.86 -3.96
C SER A 188 1.30 18.93 -4.80
N LEU A 189 1.15 17.99 -5.71
CA LEU A 189 -0.02 17.78 -6.55
C LEU A 189 -0.50 16.35 -6.33
N PHE A 190 -1.75 16.18 -5.92
CA PHE A 190 -2.43 14.90 -5.86
C PHE A 190 -3.60 14.89 -6.84
N ASN A 191 -3.63 13.94 -7.74
CA ASN A 191 -4.72 13.75 -8.70
C ASN A 191 -5.33 12.38 -8.53
N VAL A 192 -6.64 12.33 -8.30
CA VAL A 192 -7.42 11.11 -8.26
C VAL A 192 -8.65 11.29 -9.13
N GLU A 193 -8.85 10.37 -10.09
CA GLU A 193 -9.91 10.46 -11.09
C GLU A 193 -9.90 11.80 -11.84
N ARG A 194 -10.92 12.65 -11.58
CA ARG A 194 -11.10 13.98 -12.19
C ARG A 194 -10.79 15.12 -11.23
N LYS A 195 -10.34 14.83 -10.01
CA LYS A 195 -10.05 15.84 -8.98
C LYS A 195 -8.55 15.99 -8.81
N ALA A 196 -8.10 17.24 -8.79
CA ALA A 196 -6.72 17.60 -8.51
C ALA A 196 -6.68 18.47 -7.25
N TYR A 197 -5.77 18.15 -6.36
CA TYR A 197 -5.51 18.85 -5.12
C TYR A 197 -4.07 19.36 -5.16
N THR A 198 -3.87 20.60 -4.79
CA THR A 198 -2.55 21.19 -4.70
C THR A 198 -2.29 21.68 -3.30
N LEU A 199 -1.05 21.57 -2.85
CA LEU A 199 -0.64 22.01 -1.54
C LEU A 199 0.72 22.69 -1.61
N LEU A 200 0.83 23.80 -0.91
CA LEU A 200 2.09 24.49 -0.69
C LEU A 200 2.49 24.36 0.77
N GLU A 201 3.69 23.82 1.00
CA GLU A 201 4.18 23.42 2.31
C GLU A 201 5.48 24.17 2.64
N PRO A 202 5.37 25.43 3.12
CA PRO A 202 6.52 26.18 3.61
C PRO A 202 7.00 25.62 4.95
N ARG A 203 8.32 25.64 5.13
CA ARG A 203 8.98 25.30 6.39
C ARG A 203 10.14 26.24 6.64
N ALA A 204 10.32 26.59 7.91
CA ALA A 204 11.45 27.38 8.35
C ALA A 204 11.89 26.92 9.75
N SER A 205 13.16 26.89 9.99
CA SER A 205 13.70 26.66 11.32
C SER A 205 14.93 27.55 11.55
N LEU A 206 15.05 28.01 12.78
CA LEU A 206 16.11 28.88 13.25
C LEU A 206 16.81 28.23 14.44
N ARG A 207 18.10 28.27 14.45
CA ARG A 207 18.95 28.00 15.63
C ARG A 207 19.89 29.17 15.85
N TRP A 208 19.77 29.80 17.01
CA TRP A 208 20.60 30.91 17.42
C TRP A 208 21.34 30.59 18.71
N LEU A 209 22.66 30.56 18.64
CA LEU A 209 23.55 30.41 19.80
C LEU A 209 23.78 31.82 20.40
N LEU A 210 23.11 32.11 21.49
CA LEU A 210 23.18 33.41 22.16
C LEU A 210 24.47 33.53 23.02
N ARG A 211 24.88 32.39 23.59
CA ARG A 211 26.13 32.19 24.37
C ARG A 211 26.59 30.75 24.17
N ASP A 212 27.79 30.42 24.61
CA ASP A 212 28.31 29.06 24.48
C ASP A 212 27.47 28.01 25.23
N ASP A 213 26.76 28.45 26.28
CA ASP A 213 25.84 27.62 27.09
C ASP A 213 24.37 27.84 26.82
N LEU A 214 23.99 28.80 25.93
CA LEU A 214 22.60 29.18 25.71
C LEU A 214 22.26 29.24 24.23
N SER A 215 21.30 28.42 23.78
CA SER A 215 20.80 28.43 22.42
C SER A 215 19.27 28.57 22.35
N PHE A 216 18.79 29.39 21.40
CA PHE A 216 17.40 29.52 21.04
C PHE A 216 17.10 28.75 19.76
N LYS A 217 15.96 28.02 19.72
CA LYS A 217 15.49 27.30 18.54
C LYS A 217 14.02 27.62 18.32
N ALA A 218 13.66 27.87 17.07
CA ALA A 218 12.28 28.02 16.64
C ALA A 218 12.05 27.28 15.33
N SER A 219 10.85 26.77 15.11
CA SER A 219 10.49 26.11 13.85
C SER A 219 9.04 26.34 13.51
N TYR A 220 8.78 26.41 12.22
CA TYR A 220 7.45 26.48 11.62
C TYR A 220 7.40 25.53 10.43
N ALA A 221 6.33 24.75 10.32
CA ALA A 221 6.02 23.95 9.15
C ALA A 221 4.51 23.91 8.93
N ARG A 222 4.11 24.03 7.68
CA ARG A 222 2.74 23.71 7.22
C ARG A 222 2.80 22.39 6.50
N MET A 223 1.94 21.46 6.92
CA MET A 223 1.75 20.14 6.31
C MET A 223 0.27 19.98 5.97
N GLY A 224 -0.04 19.15 4.98
CA GLY A 224 -1.39 18.84 4.56
C GLY A 224 -1.57 17.36 4.25
#